data_102fced3963a4390b70c7fdb7eb8de26
#
_entry.id   102fced3963a4390b70c7fdb7eb8de26
#
_cell.length_a   1.000
_cell.length_b   1.000
_cell.length_c   1.000
_cell.angle_alpha   90.00
_cell.angle_beta   90.00
_cell.angle_gamma   90.00
#
_symmetry.space_group_name_H-M   'P 1'
#
loop_
_entity.id
_entity.type
_entity.pdbx_description
1 polymer ?
#
loop_
_entity_poly.entity_id
_entity_poly.type
_entity_poly.pdbx_seq_one_letter_code
_entity_poly.pdbx_strand_id
1 'polypeptide(L)'
;ESQVDDLAGLSQVEYIEKPKRLYFEVNRAIRDTCIAPVQSGNQVSQNVYGRDADLSGRGTLTAIIDSGIDYFHPDFRNADGTTRIAALWDQEQNRIYTREELNRALEAGSRESAYEIVQSRDVSGHGTAVAAIAAGNVWEGGGHYRGVAWESELLVVKLGTPLADSFPRTTELMRALDYVVGIAQEWRMPVAVNLSFGNTYGSHDGTSLLETYLNSMAERGRTSIIVGTGNEGY
;
A
#
# COMPACT_ATOMS: atom_id res chain seq x y z
N GLU A 1 -32.34 27.66 3.75
CA GLU A 1 -31.66 28.54 4.77
C GLU A 1 -32.55 28.78 5.98
N SER A 2 -33.89 29.03 5.82
CA SER A 2 -34.80 29.32 6.96
C SER A 2 -34.97 28.16 7.95
N GLN A 3 -34.71 26.91 7.60
CA GLN A 3 -34.83 25.76 8.50
C GLN A 3 -33.56 25.51 9.34
N VAL A 4 -32.44 26.10 8.99
CA VAL A 4 -31.17 25.93 9.74
C VAL A 4 -31.23 26.65 11.08
N ASP A 5 -31.81 27.84 11.10
CA ASP A 5 -31.97 28.62 12.32
C ASP A 5 -32.94 27.94 13.30
N ASP A 6 -34.00 27.31 12.78
CA ASP A 6 -34.96 26.54 13.58
C ASP A 6 -34.28 25.29 14.18
N LEU A 7 -33.44 24.61 13.42
CA LEU A 7 -32.66 23.46 13.91
C LEU A 7 -31.59 23.87 14.91
N ALA A 8 -30.90 24.99 14.68
CA ALA A 8 -29.89 25.51 15.59
C ALA A 8 -30.45 25.96 16.94
N GLY A 9 -31.77 26.28 16.99
CA GLY A 9 -32.48 26.61 18.22
C GLY A 9 -32.85 25.42 19.11
N LEU A 10 -32.69 24.19 18.65
CA LEU A 10 -33.00 23.00 19.43
C LEU A 10 -31.88 22.71 20.45
N SER A 11 -32.22 22.51 21.71
CA SER A 11 -31.26 22.24 22.79
C SER A 11 -30.46 20.92 22.62
N GLN A 12 -30.91 20.04 21.74
CA GLN A 12 -30.25 18.78 21.40
C GLN A 12 -29.24 18.89 20.23
N VAL A 13 -29.19 20.06 19.56
CA VAL A 13 -28.28 20.32 18.44
C VAL A 13 -27.09 21.12 18.94
N GLU A 14 -25.94 20.48 19.01
CA GLU A 14 -24.69 21.12 19.45
C GLU A 14 -23.94 21.77 18.28
N TYR A 15 -24.11 21.25 17.07
CA TYR A 15 -23.38 21.73 15.90
C TYR A 15 -24.12 21.42 14.60
N ILE A 16 -24.07 22.34 13.64
CA ILE A 16 -24.58 22.16 12.29
C ILE A 16 -23.45 22.50 11.32
N GLU A 17 -23.03 21.54 10.52
CA GLU A 17 -22.04 21.75 9.48
C GLU A 17 -22.64 21.51 8.09
N LYS A 18 -22.30 22.40 7.16
CA LYS A 18 -22.63 22.18 5.76
C LYS A 18 -21.81 21.03 5.18
N PRO A 19 -22.41 20.04 4.53
CA PRO A 19 -21.68 18.97 3.89
C PRO A 19 -20.59 19.52 2.96
N LYS A 20 -19.36 19.05 3.16
CA LYS A 20 -18.23 19.38 2.29
C LYS A 20 -18.07 18.29 1.25
N ARG A 21 -17.68 18.69 0.05
CA ARG A 21 -17.33 17.72 -1.00
C ARG A 21 -15.98 17.10 -0.66
N LEU A 22 -15.93 15.77 -0.65
CA LEU A 22 -14.70 15.02 -0.56
C LEU A 22 -14.16 14.77 -1.96
N TYR A 23 -12.90 15.00 -2.17
CA TYR A 23 -12.19 14.73 -3.43
C TYR A 23 -11.08 13.73 -3.16
N PHE A 24 -10.88 12.79 -4.10
CA PHE A 24 -9.69 11.96 -4.07
C PHE A 24 -8.50 12.80 -4.55
N GLU A 25 -7.56 13.14 -3.65
CA GLU A 25 -6.49 14.11 -3.92
C GLU A 25 -5.09 13.52 -3.77
N VAL A 26 -4.85 12.28 -4.23
CA VAL A 26 -3.51 11.67 -4.13
C VAL A 26 -2.46 12.50 -4.88
N ASN A 27 -2.79 13.04 -6.04
CA ASN A 27 -1.91 13.88 -6.83
C ASN A 27 -1.54 15.21 -6.14
N ARG A 28 -2.38 15.72 -5.27
CA ARG A 28 -2.08 16.90 -4.45
C ARG A 28 -1.25 16.55 -3.23
N ALA A 29 -1.51 15.38 -2.62
CA ALA A 29 -0.75 14.89 -1.48
C ALA A 29 0.76 14.79 -1.77
N ILE A 30 1.16 14.36 -2.97
CA ILE A 30 2.56 14.30 -3.41
C ILE A 30 3.25 15.67 -3.30
N ARG A 31 2.55 16.76 -3.62
CA ARG A 31 3.08 18.12 -3.49
C ARG A 31 3.07 18.59 -2.03
N ASP A 32 1.96 18.37 -1.33
CA ASP A 32 1.74 18.89 0.02
C ASP A 32 2.59 18.17 1.07
N THR A 33 2.99 16.92 0.79
CA THR A 33 3.92 16.13 1.62
C THR A 33 5.39 16.28 1.21
N CYS A 34 5.72 17.21 0.32
CA CYS A 34 7.07 17.44 -0.18
C CYS A 34 7.72 16.25 -0.91
N ILE A 35 6.92 15.31 -1.43
CA ILE A 35 7.41 14.16 -2.21
C ILE A 35 7.85 14.61 -3.60
N ALA A 36 7.13 15.54 -4.24
CA ALA A 36 7.47 16.02 -5.58
C ALA A 36 8.91 16.56 -5.70
N PRO A 37 9.44 17.35 -4.75
CA PRO A 37 10.85 17.74 -4.74
C PRO A 37 11.83 16.58 -4.67
N VAL A 38 11.51 15.52 -3.95
CA VAL A 38 12.36 14.33 -3.80
C VAL A 38 12.40 13.53 -5.12
N GLN A 39 11.28 13.50 -5.82
CA GLN A 39 11.14 12.81 -7.11
C GLN A 39 11.79 13.56 -8.28
N SER A 40 11.90 14.89 -8.22
CA SER A 40 12.36 15.73 -9.34
C SER A 40 13.84 16.11 -9.29
N GLY A 41 14.63 15.55 -8.37
CA GLY A 41 16.07 15.81 -8.30
C GLY A 41 16.45 17.24 -7.96
N ASN A 42 15.70 17.92 -7.09
CA ASN A 42 15.97 19.30 -6.74
C ASN A 42 16.91 19.46 -5.53
N GLN A 43 17.05 20.72 -5.08
CA GLN A 43 17.96 21.17 -4.02
C GLN A 43 17.86 20.38 -2.69
N VAL A 44 16.73 19.70 -2.42
CA VAL A 44 16.58 18.85 -1.23
C VAL A 44 17.44 17.59 -1.34
N SER A 45 17.47 16.97 -2.53
CA SER A 45 18.33 15.80 -2.75
C SER A 45 19.81 16.17 -2.76
N GLN A 46 20.19 17.35 -3.27
CA GLN A 46 21.55 17.85 -3.17
C GLN A 46 21.99 18.09 -1.72
N ASN A 47 21.13 18.67 -0.89
CA ASN A 47 21.44 18.97 0.51
C ASN A 47 21.53 17.70 1.38
N VAL A 48 20.73 16.66 1.06
CA VAL A 48 20.69 15.42 1.86
C VAL A 48 21.68 14.38 1.34
N TYR A 49 21.86 14.28 0.02
CA TYR A 49 22.64 13.21 -0.62
C TYR A 49 23.89 13.70 -1.34
N GLY A 50 24.13 15.02 -1.39
CA GLY A 50 25.26 15.62 -2.11
C GLY A 50 25.22 15.44 -3.63
N ARG A 51 24.07 15.04 -4.20
CA ARG A 51 23.83 14.84 -5.62
C ARG A 51 22.35 15.03 -5.96
N ASP A 52 22.06 15.31 -7.22
CA ASP A 52 20.71 15.25 -7.75
C ASP A 52 20.25 13.77 -7.73
N ALA A 53 19.37 13.45 -6.81
CA ALA A 53 18.78 12.13 -6.70
C ALA A 53 17.32 12.21 -7.19
N ASP A 54 17.09 11.63 -8.36
CA ASP A 54 15.75 11.31 -8.84
C ASP A 54 15.31 10.02 -8.13
N LEU A 55 14.63 10.17 -6.99
CA LEU A 55 14.22 9.04 -6.15
C LEU A 55 12.88 8.51 -6.63
N SER A 56 12.94 7.47 -7.41
CA SER A 56 11.79 6.78 -8.00
C SER A 56 11.42 5.46 -7.31
N GLY A 57 12.21 5.04 -6.32
CA GLY A 57 12.12 3.72 -5.70
C GLY A 57 12.90 2.62 -6.42
N ARG A 58 13.64 2.94 -7.49
CA ARG A 58 14.46 1.95 -8.22
C ARG A 58 15.46 1.26 -7.29
N GLY A 59 15.49 -0.07 -7.34
CA GLY A 59 16.37 -0.87 -6.49
C GLY A 59 15.87 -1.04 -5.06
N THR A 60 14.59 -0.74 -4.80
CA THR A 60 13.92 -0.96 -3.52
C THR A 60 12.69 -1.86 -3.69
N LEU A 61 12.24 -2.44 -2.59
CA LEU A 61 10.98 -3.15 -2.50
C LEU A 61 9.92 -2.25 -1.85
N THR A 62 8.74 -2.19 -2.44
CA THR A 62 7.54 -1.70 -1.78
C THR A 62 6.67 -2.91 -1.44
N ALA A 63 6.54 -3.19 -0.15
CA ALA A 63 5.74 -4.30 0.32
C ALA A 63 4.35 -3.83 0.73
N ILE A 64 3.32 -4.47 0.17
CA ILE A 64 1.92 -4.20 0.47
C ILE A 64 1.35 -5.42 1.18
N ILE A 65 1.03 -5.25 2.46
CA ILE A 65 0.37 -6.27 3.27
C ILE A 65 -1.07 -5.81 3.46
N ASP A 66 -2.00 -6.40 2.68
CA ASP A 66 -3.37 -5.87 2.56
C ASP A 66 -4.36 -6.97 2.08
N SER A 67 -5.47 -6.59 1.46
CA SER A 67 -6.52 -7.47 0.93
C SER A 67 -6.13 -8.22 -0.35
N GLY A 68 -4.96 -7.95 -0.91
CA GLY A 68 -4.48 -8.51 -2.19
C GLY A 68 -4.12 -7.43 -3.21
N ILE A 69 -4.08 -7.82 -4.47
CA ILE A 69 -3.80 -6.93 -5.60
C ILE A 69 -4.48 -7.45 -6.87
N ASP A 70 -5.03 -6.56 -7.69
CA ASP A 70 -5.36 -6.87 -9.09
C ASP A 70 -4.07 -6.82 -9.92
N TYR A 71 -3.41 -7.97 -10.05
CA TYR A 71 -2.15 -8.07 -10.77
C TYR A 71 -2.27 -7.79 -12.27
N PHE A 72 -3.50 -7.69 -12.81
CA PHE A 72 -3.76 -7.26 -14.18
C PHE A 72 -3.69 -5.75 -14.37
N HIS A 73 -3.74 -4.97 -13.28
CA HIS A 73 -3.76 -3.52 -13.40
C HIS A 73 -2.50 -3.02 -14.10
N PRO A 74 -2.61 -2.14 -15.11
CA PRO A 74 -1.48 -1.67 -15.89
C PRO A 74 -0.41 -0.97 -15.05
N ASP A 75 -0.79 -0.32 -13.95
CA ASP A 75 0.14 0.37 -13.04
C ASP A 75 1.18 -0.54 -12.38
N PHE A 76 0.98 -1.86 -12.44
CA PHE A 76 1.91 -2.85 -11.86
C PHE A 76 2.70 -3.60 -12.92
N ARG A 77 2.74 -3.08 -14.15
CA ARG A 77 3.46 -3.69 -15.27
C ARG A 77 4.65 -2.83 -15.71
N ASN A 78 5.64 -3.50 -16.24
CA ASN A 78 6.71 -2.87 -17.00
C ASN A 78 6.24 -2.48 -18.41
N ALA A 79 7.05 -1.68 -19.10
CA ALA A 79 6.78 -1.27 -20.48
C ALA A 79 6.67 -2.43 -21.48
N ASP A 80 7.30 -3.55 -21.21
CA ASP A 80 7.25 -4.77 -21.99
C ASP A 80 6.02 -5.65 -21.68
N GLY A 81 5.14 -5.20 -20.77
CA GLY A 81 3.94 -5.91 -20.34
C GLY A 81 4.17 -6.93 -19.22
N THR A 82 5.41 -7.16 -18.80
CA THR A 82 5.72 -8.05 -17.66
C THR A 82 5.34 -7.39 -16.33
N THR A 83 5.15 -8.22 -15.30
CA THR A 83 4.78 -7.70 -13.96
C THR A 83 5.95 -7.09 -13.22
N ARG A 84 5.68 -6.02 -12.45
CA ARG A 84 6.57 -5.46 -11.43
C ARG A 84 6.41 -6.15 -10.07
N ILE A 85 5.41 -7.03 -9.93
CA ILE A 85 5.20 -7.80 -8.70
C ILE A 85 6.23 -8.93 -8.67
N ALA A 86 7.14 -8.86 -7.71
CA ALA A 86 8.22 -9.83 -7.55
C ALA A 86 7.71 -11.15 -6.96
N ALA A 87 6.78 -11.07 -6.00
CA ALA A 87 6.04 -12.20 -5.47
C ALA A 87 4.71 -11.75 -4.87
N LEU A 88 3.73 -12.65 -4.89
CA LEU A 88 2.42 -12.50 -4.27
C LEU A 88 2.15 -13.69 -3.35
N TRP A 89 2.12 -13.46 -2.05
CA TRP A 89 1.71 -14.47 -1.09
C TRP A 89 0.24 -14.31 -0.71
N ASP A 90 -0.57 -15.28 -1.09
CA ASP A 90 -1.96 -15.35 -0.67
C ASP A 90 -2.05 -16.26 0.57
N GLN A 91 -2.29 -15.65 1.74
CA GLN A 91 -2.38 -16.40 2.99
C GLN A 91 -3.70 -17.18 3.13
N GLU A 92 -4.78 -16.77 2.46
CA GLU A 92 -6.04 -17.53 2.44
C GLU A 92 -5.84 -18.89 1.76
N GLN A 93 -5.06 -18.90 0.66
CA GLN A 93 -4.75 -20.12 -0.08
C GLN A 93 -3.47 -20.79 0.41
N ASN A 94 -2.74 -20.14 1.32
CA ASN A 94 -1.40 -20.53 1.76
C ASN A 94 -0.44 -20.79 0.58
N ARG A 95 -0.49 -19.92 -0.43
CA ARG A 95 0.29 -20.06 -1.68
C ARG A 95 1.05 -18.80 -2.01
N ILE A 96 2.31 -18.98 -2.40
CA ILE A 96 3.16 -17.93 -2.95
C ILE A 96 3.20 -18.10 -4.46
N TYR A 97 2.88 -17.04 -5.18
CA TYR A 97 2.98 -16.93 -6.63
C TYR A 97 4.24 -16.16 -6.98
N THR A 98 5.06 -16.75 -7.85
CA THR A 98 6.30 -16.12 -8.32
C THR A 98 6.02 -15.13 -9.45
N ARG A 99 7.01 -14.31 -9.78
CA ARG A 99 6.97 -13.40 -10.93
C ARG A 99 6.70 -14.15 -12.25
N GLU A 100 7.29 -15.31 -12.40
CA GLU A 100 7.13 -16.15 -13.61
C GLU A 100 5.69 -16.67 -13.72
N GLU A 101 5.07 -17.06 -12.61
CA GLU A 101 3.67 -17.49 -12.61
C GLU A 101 2.74 -16.32 -12.93
N LEU A 102 3.00 -15.14 -12.35
CA LEU A 102 2.26 -13.92 -12.64
C LEU A 102 2.38 -13.51 -14.11
N ASN A 103 3.58 -13.55 -14.69
CA ASN A 103 3.77 -13.28 -16.11
C ASN A 103 3.03 -14.27 -17.00
N ARG A 104 3.09 -15.58 -16.71
CA ARG A 104 2.31 -16.58 -17.44
C ARG A 104 0.80 -16.31 -17.35
N ALA A 105 0.32 -15.87 -16.20
CA ALA A 105 -1.08 -15.50 -16.03
C ALA A 105 -1.44 -14.27 -16.89
N LEU A 106 -0.56 -13.27 -16.96
CA LEU A 106 -0.77 -12.09 -17.81
C LEU A 106 -0.81 -12.43 -19.31
N GLU A 107 -0.10 -13.48 -19.73
CA GLU A 107 -0.05 -13.97 -21.11
C GLU A 107 -1.23 -14.90 -21.48
N ALA A 108 -2.08 -15.28 -20.53
CA ALA A 108 -3.11 -16.31 -20.72
C ALA A 108 -4.30 -15.89 -21.61
N GLY A 109 -4.31 -14.65 -22.11
CA GLY A 109 -5.29 -14.14 -23.08
C GLY A 109 -6.65 -13.73 -22.50
N SER A 110 -7.07 -14.28 -21.35
CA SER A 110 -8.27 -13.88 -20.63
C SER A 110 -8.06 -13.91 -19.11
N ARG A 111 -8.88 -13.16 -18.36
CA ARG A 111 -8.83 -13.19 -16.88
C ARG A 111 -9.20 -14.57 -16.33
N GLU A 112 -10.13 -15.27 -16.97
CA GLU A 112 -10.56 -16.61 -16.56
C GLU A 112 -9.39 -17.60 -16.63
N SER A 113 -8.71 -17.65 -17.77
CA SER A 113 -7.53 -18.53 -17.98
C SER A 113 -6.37 -18.15 -17.06
N ALA A 114 -6.19 -16.85 -16.80
CA ALA A 114 -5.17 -16.39 -15.87
C ALA A 114 -5.45 -16.81 -14.43
N TYR A 115 -6.71 -16.81 -14.01
CA TYR A 115 -7.10 -17.28 -12.67
C TYR A 115 -6.99 -18.80 -12.48
N GLU A 116 -6.82 -19.57 -13.55
CA GLU A 116 -6.41 -20.98 -13.45
C GLU A 116 -4.94 -21.12 -13.01
N ILE A 117 -4.11 -20.12 -13.30
CA ILE A 117 -2.68 -20.09 -12.96
C ILE A 117 -2.47 -19.37 -11.61
N VAL A 118 -3.00 -18.15 -11.47
CA VAL A 118 -2.89 -17.31 -10.27
C VAL A 118 -4.31 -17.00 -9.75
N GLN A 119 -4.75 -17.78 -8.78
CA GLN A 119 -6.12 -17.72 -8.27
C GLN A 119 -6.36 -16.55 -7.30
N SER A 120 -5.30 -15.91 -6.82
CA SER A 120 -5.40 -14.79 -5.89
C SER A 120 -6.11 -13.59 -6.52
N ARG A 121 -7.05 -13.00 -5.77
CA ARG A 121 -7.85 -11.86 -6.20
C ARG A 121 -7.96 -10.85 -5.08
N ASP A 122 -7.90 -9.59 -5.41
CA ASP A 122 -8.31 -8.52 -4.50
C ASP A 122 -9.81 -8.23 -4.69
N VAL A 123 -10.63 -8.82 -3.82
CA VAL A 123 -12.08 -8.69 -3.89
C VAL A 123 -12.54 -7.32 -3.41
N SER A 124 -11.83 -6.72 -2.46
CA SER A 124 -12.18 -5.41 -1.91
C SER A 124 -11.71 -4.25 -2.77
N GLY A 125 -10.61 -4.45 -3.52
CA GLY A 125 -9.91 -3.41 -4.27
C GLY A 125 -9.05 -2.49 -3.39
N HIS A 126 -9.07 -2.65 -2.06
CA HIS A 126 -8.34 -1.78 -1.15
C HIS A 126 -6.82 -1.92 -1.32
N GLY A 127 -6.29 -3.15 -1.29
CA GLY A 127 -4.87 -3.39 -1.48
C GLY A 127 -4.36 -2.94 -2.85
N THR A 128 -5.18 -3.09 -3.90
CA THR A 128 -4.88 -2.58 -5.24
C THR A 128 -4.75 -1.05 -5.26
N ALA A 129 -5.70 -0.35 -4.63
CA ALA A 129 -5.66 1.11 -4.54
C ALA A 129 -4.45 1.60 -3.74
N VAL A 130 -4.17 0.97 -2.60
CA VAL A 130 -3.00 1.27 -1.76
C VAL A 130 -1.69 1.04 -2.51
N ALA A 131 -1.57 -0.09 -3.23
CA ALA A 131 -0.40 -0.39 -4.05
C ALA A 131 -0.19 0.64 -5.17
N ALA A 132 -1.27 1.10 -5.82
CA ALA A 132 -1.19 2.12 -6.86
C ALA A 132 -0.71 3.47 -6.31
N ILE A 133 -1.21 3.89 -5.15
CA ILE A 133 -0.77 5.10 -4.45
C ILE A 133 0.72 5.02 -4.08
N ALA A 134 1.15 3.88 -3.55
CA ALA A 134 2.52 3.69 -3.11
C ALA A 134 3.50 3.56 -4.29
N ALA A 135 3.15 2.80 -5.33
CA ALA A 135 4.12 2.37 -6.34
C ALA A 135 3.55 2.19 -7.76
N GLY A 136 2.35 2.69 -8.06
CA GLY A 136 1.79 2.67 -9.41
C GLY A 136 2.63 3.49 -10.39
N ASN A 137 2.88 2.98 -11.59
CA ASN A 137 3.69 3.66 -12.59
C ASN A 137 2.89 4.40 -13.66
N VAL A 138 1.57 4.27 -13.67
CA VAL A 138 0.62 4.91 -14.62
C VAL A 138 1.08 4.84 -16.07
N TRP A 139 1.22 3.64 -16.56
CA TRP A 139 1.62 3.40 -17.94
C TRP A 139 0.65 4.04 -18.96
N GLU A 140 -0.66 3.94 -18.74
CA GLU A 140 -1.67 4.45 -19.65
C GLU A 140 -2.02 5.92 -19.46
N GLY A 141 -1.74 6.52 -18.32
CA GLY A 141 -2.16 7.89 -17.96
C GLY A 141 -1.16 9.00 -18.28
N GLY A 142 -0.11 8.71 -19.06
CA GLY A 142 0.92 9.72 -19.42
C GLY A 142 1.72 10.26 -18.24
N GLY A 143 1.78 9.54 -17.13
CA GLY A 143 2.60 9.88 -15.96
C GLY A 143 2.00 10.92 -15.00
N HIS A 144 0.76 11.37 -15.20
CA HIS A 144 0.14 12.41 -14.39
C HIS A 144 -0.28 11.96 -12.98
N TYR A 145 -0.52 10.67 -12.77
CA TYR A 145 -1.06 10.10 -11.52
C TYR A 145 -0.22 8.95 -10.97
N ARG A 146 1.10 8.99 -11.18
CA ARG A 146 1.99 7.93 -10.68
C ARG A 146 2.09 7.93 -9.16
N GLY A 147 2.34 6.76 -8.61
CA GLY A 147 2.61 6.56 -7.19
C GLY A 147 3.95 7.17 -6.75
N VAL A 148 4.26 7.02 -5.48
CA VAL A 148 5.47 7.61 -4.88
C VAL A 148 6.74 6.92 -5.39
N ALA A 149 6.77 5.58 -5.36
CA ALA A 149 7.91 4.74 -5.71
C ALA A 149 7.64 3.95 -7.01
N TRP A 150 7.36 4.64 -8.11
CA TRP A 150 6.87 4.06 -9.37
C TRP A 150 7.87 3.12 -10.09
N GLU A 151 9.13 3.11 -9.69
CA GLU A 151 10.15 2.18 -10.21
C GLU A 151 10.56 1.13 -9.18
N SER A 152 9.92 1.08 -8.00
CA SER A 152 10.17 0.00 -7.04
C SER A 152 9.60 -1.32 -7.53
N GLU A 153 10.17 -2.41 -7.05
CA GLU A 153 9.54 -3.72 -7.18
C GLU A 153 8.48 -3.90 -6.09
N LEU A 154 7.42 -4.64 -6.40
CA LEU A 154 6.32 -4.89 -5.49
C LEU A 154 6.43 -6.26 -4.87
N LEU A 155 6.26 -6.33 -3.56
CA LEU A 155 6.10 -7.57 -2.81
C LEU A 155 4.74 -7.53 -2.12
N VAL A 156 3.83 -8.44 -2.46
CA VAL A 156 2.45 -8.38 -2.00
C VAL A 156 2.13 -9.55 -1.09
N VAL A 157 1.50 -9.27 0.04
CA VAL A 157 0.90 -10.30 0.90
C VAL A 157 -0.58 -10.01 1.06
N LYS A 158 -1.39 -10.93 0.57
CA LYS A 158 -2.83 -10.94 0.84
C LYS A 158 -3.07 -11.61 2.19
N LEU A 159 -3.50 -10.84 3.18
CA LEU A 159 -3.81 -11.34 4.52
C LEU A 159 -5.12 -12.12 4.58
N GLY A 160 -6.08 -11.75 3.75
CA GLY A 160 -7.40 -12.32 3.70
C GLY A 160 -8.45 -11.31 3.26
N THR A 161 -9.67 -11.79 3.02
CA THR A 161 -10.81 -10.93 2.73
C THR A 161 -11.50 -10.57 4.04
N PRO A 162 -11.66 -9.28 4.37
CA PRO A 162 -12.40 -8.89 5.56
C PRO A 162 -13.86 -9.35 5.44
N LEU A 163 -14.27 -10.24 6.31
CA LEU A 163 -15.66 -10.67 6.48
C LEU A 163 -16.18 -10.12 7.80
N ALA A 164 -17.51 -10.00 7.94
CA ALA A 164 -18.14 -9.45 9.15
C ALA A 164 -17.66 -10.10 10.46
N ASP A 165 -17.32 -11.40 10.41
CA ASP A 165 -16.89 -12.18 11.56
C ASP A 165 -15.45 -12.73 11.47
N SER A 166 -14.68 -12.31 10.47
CA SER A 166 -13.33 -12.82 10.23
C SER A 166 -12.43 -11.71 9.68
N PHE A 167 -11.70 -11.08 10.58
CA PHE A 167 -10.60 -10.17 10.23
C PHE A 167 -9.28 -10.93 10.30
N PRO A 168 -8.28 -10.56 9.47
CA PRO A 168 -6.91 -11.02 9.64
C PRO A 168 -6.44 -10.78 11.08
N ARG A 169 -5.82 -11.78 11.67
CA ARG A 169 -5.32 -11.68 13.05
C ARG A 169 -3.91 -11.09 13.06
N THR A 170 -3.48 -10.64 14.22
CA THR A 170 -2.10 -10.16 14.41
C THR A 170 -1.06 -11.23 14.07
N THR A 171 -1.37 -12.51 14.22
CA THR A 171 -0.51 -13.63 13.84
C THR A 171 -0.26 -13.74 12.34
N GLU A 172 -1.30 -13.53 11.52
CA GLU A 172 -1.17 -13.48 10.05
C GLU A 172 -0.32 -12.29 9.62
N LEU A 173 -0.49 -11.14 10.27
CA LEU A 173 0.32 -9.95 10.05
C LEU A 173 1.80 -10.20 10.42
N MET A 174 2.07 -10.79 11.58
CA MET A 174 3.44 -11.10 12.00
C MET A 174 4.14 -12.06 11.02
N ARG A 175 3.43 -13.07 10.53
CA ARG A 175 3.95 -13.99 9.49
C ARG A 175 4.21 -13.26 8.17
N ALA A 176 3.32 -12.35 7.78
CA ALA A 176 3.49 -11.54 6.58
C ALA A 176 4.75 -10.66 6.67
N LEU A 177 4.96 -10.02 7.80
CA LEU A 177 6.15 -9.20 8.05
C LEU A 177 7.43 -10.02 8.03
N ASP A 178 7.45 -11.19 8.68
CA ASP A 178 8.61 -12.08 8.68
C ASP A 178 8.98 -12.51 7.25
N TYR A 179 7.98 -12.87 6.44
CA TYR A 179 8.17 -13.21 5.04
C TYR A 179 8.76 -12.04 4.24
N VAL A 180 8.15 -10.86 4.34
CA VAL A 180 8.58 -9.67 3.57
C VAL A 180 9.99 -9.24 3.94
N VAL A 181 10.29 -9.17 5.25
CA VAL A 181 11.61 -8.77 5.74
C VAL A 181 12.65 -9.83 5.41
N GLY A 182 12.29 -11.12 5.50
CA GLY A 182 13.14 -12.23 5.09
C GLY A 182 13.54 -12.16 3.62
N ILE A 183 12.58 -11.94 2.71
CA ILE A 183 12.85 -11.76 1.28
C ILE A 183 13.74 -10.55 1.03
N ALA A 184 13.47 -9.41 1.69
CA ALA A 184 14.28 -8.21 1.54
C ALA A 184 15.74 -8.42 1.97
N GLN A 185 15.96 -9.17 3.03
CA GLN A 185 17.30 -9.54 3.50
C GLN A 185 18.00 -10.51 2.54
N GLU A 186 17.30 -11.53 2.05
CA GLU A 186 17.82 -12.50 1.08
C GLU A 186 18.25 -11.80 -0.21
N TRP A 187 17.41 -10.90 -0.73
CA TRP A 187 17.70 -10.14 -1.94
C TRP A 187 18.61 -8.93 -1.70
N ARG A 188 18.94 -8.64 -0.45
CA ARG A 188 19.77 -7.49 -0.04
C ARG A 188 19.22 -6.15 -0.51
N MET A 189 17.89 -6.04 -0.59
CA MET A 189 17.18 -4.84 -1.01
C MET A 189 16.59 -4.09 0.18
N PRO A 190 16.58 -2.75 0.16
CA PRO A 190 15.77 -1.99 1.12
C PRO A 190 14.29 -2.25 0.87
N VAL A 191 13.50 -2.28 1.94
CA VAL A 191 12.06 -2.46 1.85
C VAL A 191 11.30 -1.41 2.64
N ALA A 192 10.28 -0.83 2.00
CA ALA A 192 9.24 -0.04 2.65
C ALA A 192 7.96 -0.90 2.74
N VAL A 193 7.52 -1.17 3.96
CA VAL A 193 6.33 -2.00 4.23
C VAL A 193 5.15 -1.09 4.55
N ASN A 194 4.07 -1.22 3.79
CA ASN A 194 2.83 -0.51 4.02
C ASN A 194 1.82 -1.40 4.74
N LEU A 195 1.30 -0.90 5.86
CA LEU A 195 0.23 -1.50 6.65
C LEU A 195 -0.94 -0.51 6.71
N SER A 196 -1.91 -0.64 5.81
CA SER A 196 -3.07 0.25 5.71
C SER A 196 -4.30 -0.35 6.38
N PHE A 197 -4.10 -0.98 7.52
CA PHE A 197 -5.17 -1.50 8.38
C PHE A 197 -4.68 -1.47 9.82
N GLY A 198 -5.61 -1.54 10.75
CA GLY A 198 -5.28 -1.52 12.16
C GLY A 198 -6.52 -1.75 13.02
N ASN A 199 -6.34 -1.63 14.29
CA ASN A 199 -7.40 -1.60 15.29
C ASN A 199 -7.04 -0.62 16.39
N THR A 200 -8.03 -0.29 17.21
CA THR A 200 -7.88 0.62 18.35
C THR A 200 -7.61 -0.12 19.67
N TYR A 201 -7.29 -1.42 19.59
CA TYR A 201 -7.00 -2.24 20.78
C TYR A 201 -5.53 -2.15 21.16
N GLY A 202 -5.27 -2.13 22.44
CA GLY A 202 -3.91 -2.17 22.99
C GLY A 202 -3.55 -0.94 23.81
N SER A 203 -2.31 -0.91 24.28
CA SER A 203 -1.80 0.14 25.18
C SER A 203 -1.49 1.46 24.45
N HIS A 204 -1.27 1.44 23.14
CA HIS A 204 -0.89 2.57 22.29
C HIS A 204 0.41 3.28 22.74
N ASP A 205 1.26 2.58 23.46
CA ASP A 205 2.51 3.10 24.02
C ASP A 205 3.76 2.37 23.53
N GLY A 206 3.61 1.47 22.53
CA GLY A 206 4.71 0.70 21.95
C GLY A 206 5.06 -0.58 22.70
N THR A 207 4.31 -0.96 23.74
CA THR A 207 4.65 -2.10 24.61
C THR A 207 3.86 -3.38 24.33
N SER A 208 2.83 -3.32 23.50
CA SER A 208 2.08 -4.53 23.11
C SER A 208 2.99 -5.50 22.34
N LEU A 209 2.62 -6.79 22.35
CA LEU A 209 3.39 -7.81 21.64
C LEU A 209 3.56 -7.50 20.15
N LEU A 210 2.52 -7.00 19.49
CA LEU A 210 2.57 -6.62 18.09
C LEU A 210 3.51 -5.43 17.88
N GLU A 211 3.40 -4.37 18.69
CA GLU A 211 4.25 -3.18 18.57
C GLU A 211 5.72 -3.51 18.80
N THR A 212 6.02 -4.33 19.82
CA THR A 212 7.37 -4.83 20.07
C THR A 212 7.91 -5.65 18.90
N TYR A 213 7.06 -6.47 18.28
CA TYR A 213 7.44 -7.26 17.12
C TYR A 213 7.70 -6.36 15.89
N LEU A 214 6.84 -5.36 15.63
CA LEU A 214 7.05 -4.37 14.56
C LEU A 214 8.38 -3.65 14.72
N ASN A 215 8.70 -3.19 15.93
CA ASN A 215 9.97 -2.53 16.23
C ASN A 215 11.15 -3.46 15.93
N SER A 216 11.09 -4.72 16.38
CA SER A 216 12.13 -5.72 16.11
C SER A 216 12.30 -5.99 14.59
N MET A 217 11.20 -5.99 13.81
CA MET A 217 11.28 -6.16 12.36
C MET A 217 11.87 -4.93 11.67
N ALA A 218 11.54 -3.72 12.13
CA ALA A 218 12.09 -2.48 11.59
C ALA A 218 13.61 -2.33 11.82
N GLU A 219 14.16 -2.98 12.85
CA GLU A 219 15.60 -3.01 13.10
C GLU A 219 16.37 -3.98 12.19
N ARG A 220 15.67 -4.85 11.46
CA ARG A 220 16.29 -5.84 10.58
C ARG A 220 16.59 -5.26 9.21
N GLY A 221 17.87 -5.24 8.84
CA GLY A 221 18.30 -4.81 7.51
C GLY A 221 18.04 -3.32 7.24
N ARG A 222 17.50 -3.02 6.06
CA ARG A 222 17.09 -1.67 5.63
C ARG A 222 15.58 -1.65 5.46
N THR A 223 14.86 -1.77 6.56
CA THR A 223 13.42 -1.92 6.62
C THR A 223 12.77 -0.67 7.22
N SER A 224 11.78 -0.14 6.53
CA SER A 224 10.89 0.90 7.05
C SER A 224 9.46 0.35 7.08
N ILE A 225 8.79 0.42 8.22
CA ILE A 225 7.41 -0.04 8.39
C ILE A 225 6.53 1.17 8.61
N ILE A 226 5.52 1.34 7.76
CA ILE A 226 4.58 2.45 7.79
C ILE A 226 3.20 1.91 8.16
N VAL A 227 2.64 2.43 9.24
CA VAL A 227 1.35 2.00 9.79
C VAL A 227 0.35 3.14 9.69
N GLY A 228 -0.85 2.85 9.21
CA GLY A 228 -1.95 3.81 9.20
C GLY A 228 -2.46 4.07 10.62
N THR A 229 -2.86 5.33 10.90
CA THR A 229 -3.39 5.74 12.21
C THR A 229 -4.90 5.51 12.36
N GLY A 230 -5.55 4.95 11.34
CA GLY A 230 -6.99 4.70 11.29
C GLY A 230 -7.79 5.83 10.63
N ASN A 231 -9.06 5.54 10.36
CA ASN A 231 -10.00 6.46 9.71
C ASN A 231 -11.16 6.87 10.64
N GLU A 232 -11.03 6.63 11.92
CA GLU A 232 -12.09 6.80 12.93
C GLU A 232 -11.98 8.12 13.70
N GLY A 233 -11.31 9.12 13.12
CA GLY A 233 -11.27 10.47 13.64
C GLY A 233 -12.63 11.15 13.44
N TYR A 234 -13.25 11.57 14.53
CA TYR A 234 -14.48 12.38 14.56
C TYR A 234 -14.16 13.86 14.59
#